data_659274a1b5141986d253f52226e9a118
#
_entry.id   659274a1b5141986d253f52226e9a118
#
_cell.length_a   1.000
_cell.length_b   1.000
_cell.length_c   1.000
_cell.angle_alpha   90.00
_cell.angle_beta   90.00
_cell.angle_gamma   90.00
#
_symmetry.space_group_name_H-M   'P 1'
#
loop_
_entity.id
_entity.type
_entity.pdbx_description
1 polymer ?
#
loop_
_entity_poly.entity_id
_entity_poly.type
_entity_poly.pdbx_seq_one_letter_code
_entity_poly.pdbx_strand_id
1 'polypeptide(L)'
;MTTTYANLVDETLLNLSGYTLRQDRTTHLTGDITTSSTTLNLASVSNIGKGLVEIDDELIWIDTYDRISSTAAVPPYGRGYNGTTPASHTANTKVTIAPSFPRLTVKRAINDTIDAVFPKLFGVGTYTFTLQATKTAYQVPADVQTVLYVSWSVTGPSNEWLPVKSWRHDPLANTTSFTTGNSVSVYDAITPGRTVQVYYLKKPSTLSNTSDVFETVTGLPSSCKDVIMYGAAYRLASFIDPGRLTYTSAEADQTDTKIQYGSGASTARFLLALFNQRLTEESEKLRDVYPSKIHYTRY
;
A
#
# COMPACT_ATOMS: atom_id res chain seq x y z
N MET A 1 -12.60 2.84 12.95
CA MET A 1 -11.36 3.67 13.00
C MET A 1 -10.79 3.75 11.61
N THR A 2 -10.47 4.95 11.14
CA THR A 2 -9.76 5.15 9.87
C THR A 2 -8.29 4.74 10.03
N THR A 3 -7.79 3.89 9.12
CA THR A 3 -6.39 3.44 9.16
C THR A 3 -5.55 4.32 8.26
N THR A 4 -4.59 5.05 8.83
CA THR A 4 -3.62 5.82 8.04
C THR A 4 -2.50 4.93 7.52
N TYR A 5 -1.77 5.40 6.49
CA TYR A 5 -0.60 4.68 5.98
C TYR A 5 0.46 4.48 7.07
N ALA A 6 0.68 5.50 7.92
CA ALA A 6 1.59 5.37 9.07
C ALA A 6 1.17 4.23 9.99
N ASN A 7 -0.12 4.18 10.37
CA ASN A 7 -0.66 3.12 11.22
C ASN A 7 -0.52 1.73 10.58
N LEU A 8 -0.76 1.62 9.27
CA LEU A 8 -0.61 0.35 8.55
C LEU A 8 0.85 -0.14 8.54
N VAL A 9 1.80 0.78 8.41
CA VAL A 9 3.24 0.47 8.52
C VAL A 9 3.58 -0.01 9.94
N ASP A 10 3.09 0.70 10.97
CA ASP A 10 3.36 0.34 12.38
C ASP A 10 2.75 -1.01 12.74
N GLU A 11 1.53 -1.30 12.30
CA GLU A 11 0.89 -2.61 12.52
C GLU A 11 1.63 -3.74 11.78
N THR A 12 2.12 -3.48 10.56
CA THR A 12 2.92 -4.45 9.80
C THR A 12 4.25 -4.74 10.52
N LEU A 13 4.92 -3.70 11.02
CA LEU A 13 6.16 -3.85 11.81
C LEU A 13 5.90 -4.62 13.11
N LEU A 14 4.79 -4.34 13.80
CA LEU A 14 4.41 -5.04 15.02
C LEU A 14 4.19 -6.53 14.75
N ASN A 15 3.49 -6.88 13.67
CA ASN A 15 3.33 -8.28 13.26
C ASN A 15 4.67 -8.95 12.95
N LEU A 16 5.54 -8.28 12.21
CA LEU A 16 6.86 -8.83 11.88
C LEU A 16 7.75 -9.01 13.10
N SER A 17 7.63 -8.14 14.11
CA SER A 17 8.41 -8.26 15.35
C SER A 17 8.20 -9.58 16.10
N GLY A 18 7.00 -10.18 15.97
CA GLY A 18 6.71 -11.51 16.53
C GLY A 18 7.48 -12.66 15.88
N TYR A 19 8.02 -12.45 14.67
CA TYR A 19 8.79 -13.45 13.93
C TYR A 19 10.30 -13.18 13.93
N THR A 20 10.73 -12.02 14.47
CA THR A 20 12.15 -11.69 14.60
C THR A 20 12.68 -12.16 15.97
N LEU A 21 13.86 -12.77 15.96
CA LEU A 21 14.52 -13.22 17.21
C LEU A 21 15.14 -12.08 17.99
N ARG A 22 15.40 -10.97 17.34
CA ARG A 22 16.01 -9.78 17.94
C ARG A 22 15.04 -8.62 17.78
N GLN A 23 14.80 -7.95 18.91
CA GLN A 23 14.11 -6.66 18.87
C GLN A 23 15.07 -5.58 18.41
N ASP A 24 14.55 -4.62 17.65
CA ASP A 24 15.30 -3.45 17.24
C ASP A 24 15.69 -2.64 18.47
N ARG A 25 16.94 -2.18 18.50
CA ARG A 25 17.45 -1.32 19.55
C ARG A 25 17.00 0.10 19.30
N THR A 26 16.56 0.77 20.35
CA THR A 26 16.04 2.13 20.25
C THR A 26 16.73 3.08 21.23
N THR A 27 16.82 4.33 20.85
CA THR A 27 17.13 5.49 21.67
C THR A 27 16.21 6.64 21.27
N HIS A 28 16.45 7.87 21.73
CA HIS A 28 15.69 9.05 21.30
C HIS A 28 16.62 10.26 21.15
N LEU A 29 16.18 11.23 20.38
CA LEU A 29 16.85 12.51 20.24
C LEU A 29 16.72 13.31 21.53
N THR A 30 17.79 13.97 21.96
CA THR A 30 17.76 14.92 23.11
C THR A 30 17.57 16.36 22.68
N GLY A 31 17.70 16.67 21.41
CA GLY A 31 17.50 17.99 20.82
C GLY A 31 16.94 17.89 19.41
N ASP A 32 16.36 19.00 18.95
CA ASP A 32 15.84 19.11 17.60
C ASP A 32 16.97 19.03 16.57
N ILE A 33 16.69 18.40 15.44
CA ILE A 33 17.60 18.37 14.30
C ILE A 33 16.90 18.91 13.05
N THR A 34 17.66 19.59 12.22
CA THR A 34 17.21 20.11 10.92
C THR A 34 17.53 19.14 9.79
N THR A 35 17.03 19.40 8.60
CA THR A 35 17.32 18.61 7.39
C THR A 35 18.81 18.53 7.03
N SER A 36 19.61 19.49 7.50
CA SER A 36 21.05 19.60 7.22
C SER A 36 21.95 19.32 8.43
N SER A 37 21.39 18.91 9.57
CA SER A 37 22.18 18.61 10.75
C SER A 37 23.13 17.44 10.49
N THR A 38 24.40 17.62 10.84
CA THR A 38 25.48 16.64 10.71
C THR A 38 25.81 15.93 12.03
N THR A 39 25.12 16.28 13.10
CA THR A 39 25.29 15.68 14.43
C THR A 39 23.92 15.37 15.02
N LEU A 40 23.76 14.16 15.55
CA LEU A 40 22.59 13.72 16.29
C LEU A 40 22.94 13.72 17.80
N ASN A 41 22.18 14.46 18.60
CA ASN A 41 22.24 14.40 20.04
C ASN A 41 21.30 13.32 20.56
N LEU A 42 21.82 12.32 21.22
CA LEU A 42 21.08 11.09 21.58
C LEU A 42 21.08 10.89 23.09
N ALA A 43 20.01 10.32 23.62
CA ALA A 43 19.95 9.98 25.05
C ALA A 43 20.95 8.89 25.42
N SER A 44 21.25 7.99 24.51
CA SER A 44 22.27 6.95 24.69
C SER A 44 22.87 6.53 23.36
N VAL A 45 24.19 6.38 23.32
CA VAL A 45 24.93 5.82 22.19
C VAL A 45 25.49 4.42 22.49
N SER A 46 25.05 3.78 23.57
CA SER A 46 25.60 2.48 24.02
C SER A 46 25.45 1.39 22.98
N ASN A 47 24.40 1.44 22.16
CA ASN A 47 24.10 0.48 21.10
C ASN A 47 24.34 1.02 19.68
N ILE A 48 24.90 2.22 19.56
CA ILE A 48 25.19 2.82 18.27
C ILE A 48 26.56 2.35 17.79
N GLY A 49 26.62 2.04 16.50
CA GLY A 49 27.83 1.77 15.75
C GLY A 49 27.79 2.51 14.42
N LYS A 50 28.84 2.39 13.62
CA LYS A 50 28.83 2.83 12.23
C LYS A 50 27.76 2.05 11.48
N GLY A 51 26.82 2.75 10.83
CA GLY A 51 25.72 2.10 10.12
C GLY A 51 24.45 2.93 10.08
N LEU A 52 23.33 2.27 9.84
CA LEU A 52 22.03 2.90 9.67
C LEU A 52 21.32 3.12 11.00
N VAL A 53 20.69 4.28 11.09
CA VAL A 53 19.60 4.54 12.05
C VAL A 53 18.37 5.05 11.31
N GLU A 54 17.22 4.86 11.89
CA GLU A 54 15.95 5.33 11.35
C GLU A 54 15.27 6.27 12.35
N ILE A 55 14.87 7.43 11.86
CA ILE A 55 14.09 8.42 12.61
C ILE A 55 12.85 8.73 11.80
N ASP A 56 11.67 8.36 12.31
CA ASP A 56 10.41 8.41 11.58
C ASP A 56 10.54 7.68 10.22
N ASP A 57 10.43 8.39 9.11
CA ASP A 57 10.54 7.84 7.76
C ASP A 57 11.91 8.10 7.11
N GLU A 58 12.86 8.70 7.83
CA GLU A 58 14.20 8.99 7.33
C GLU A 58 15.21 7.94 7.77
N LEU A 59 15.97 7.41 6.83
CA LEU A 59 17.18 6.64 7.09
C LEU A 59 18.38 7.57 7.11
N ILE A 60 19.19 7.43 8.15
CA ILE A 60 20.38 8.23 8.36
C ILE A 60 21.58 7.31 8.53
N TRP A 61 22.65 7.58 7.79
CA TRP A 61 23.91 6.86 7.96
C TRP A 61 24.77 7.55 9.03
N ILE A 62 25.24 6.80 10.03
CA ILE A 62 26.19 7.25 11.05
C ILE A 62 27.57 6.75 10.70
N ASP A 63 28.55 7.64 10.73
CA ASP A 63 29.97 7.31 10.49
C ASP A 63 30.73 7.08 11.78
N THR A 64 30.60 8.00 12.76
CA THR A 64 31.26 7.92 14.06
C THR A 64 30.31 8.32 15.18
N TYR A 65 30.64 7.96 16.40
CA TYR A 65 29.90 8.38 17.59
C TYR A 65 30.83 8.65 18.77
N ASP A 66 30.40 9.55 19.65
CA ASP A 66 31.11 9.89 20.87
C ASP A 66 30.27 9.50 22.10
N ARG A 67 30.82 8.64 22.94
CA ARG A 67 30.17 8.18 24.17
C ARG A 67 30.15 9.21 25.29
N ILE A 68 31.07 10.14 25.27
CA ILE A 68 31.20 11.17 26.34
C ILE A 68 30.11 12.22 26.13
N SER A 69 30.00 12.73 24.92
CA SER A 69 28.98 13.73 24.54
C SER A 69 27.62 13.14 24.18
N SER A 70 27.51 11.80 24.08
CA SER A 70 26.31 11.10 23.60
C SER A 70 25.83 11.59 22.22
N THR A 71 26.78 11.81 21.31
CA THR A 71 26.50 12.29 19.94
C THR A 71 26.90 11.28 18.89
N ALA A 72 26.24 11.36 17.73
CA ALA A 72 26.60 10.60 16.55
C ALA A 72 26.79 11.54 15.35
N ALA A 73 27.89 11.34 14.61
CA ALA A 73 28.21 12.16 13.45
C ALA A 73 27.63 11.57 12.16
N VAL A 74 27.01 12.43 11.38
CA VAL A 74 26.38 12.12 10.11
C VAL A 74 27.24 12.74 9.00
N PRO A 75 27.80 11.93 8.08
CA PRO A 75 28.58 12.45 6.97
C PRO A 75 27.69 13.21 5.96
N PRO A 76 28.27 13.99 5.02
CA PRO A 76 27.50 14.79 4.07
C PRO A 76 26.45 14.01 3.24
N TYR A 77 26.69 12.74 2.99
CA TYR A 77 25.77 11.83 2.29
C TYR A 77 24.88 11.00 3.23
N GLY A 78 24.96 11.23 4.54
CA GLY A 78 24.32 10.38 5.54
C GLY A 78 22.84 10.70 5.76
N ARG A 79 22.36 11.91 5.46
CA ARG A 79 20.96 12.28 5.56
C ARG A 79 20.20 11.76 4.33
N GLY A 80 18.94 11.36 4.51
CA GLY A 80 18.13 10.85 3.41
C GLY A 80 18.69 9.58 2.75
N TYR A 81 19.36 8.74 3.52
CA TYR A 81 20.06 7.56 3.00
C TYR A 81 19.09 6.60 2.31
N ASN A 82 19.58 5.87 1.29
CA ASN A 82 18.80 4.92 0.47
C ASN A 82 17.54 5.52 -0.20
N GLY A 83 17.54 6.82 -0.46
CA GLY A 83 16.45 7.50 -1.17
C GLY A 83 15.27 7.89 -0.27
N THR A 84 15.48 7.95 1.06
CA THR A 84 14.56 8.64 1.96
C THR A 84 14.75 10.16 1.85
N THR A 85 13.77 10.93 2.31
CA THR A 85 13.85 12.40 2.26
C THR A 85 14.39 12.93 3.58
N PRO A 86 15.45 13.77 3.58
CA PRO A 86 15.90 14.44 4.80
C PRO A 86 14.78 15.29 5.41
N ALA A 87 14.53 15.12 6.71
CA ALA A 87 13.48 15.82 7.43
C ALA A 87 14.03 16.48 8.73
N SER A 88 13.29 17.43 9.25
CA SER A 88 13.52 17.92 10.61
C SER A 88 12.83 17.01 11.61
N HIS A 89 13.48 16.71 12.72
CA HIS A 89 12.94 15.89 13.80
C HIS A 89 13.06 16.61 15.12
N THR A 90 12.03 16.49 15.95
CA THR A 90 11.98 17.14 17.26
C THR A 90 12.68 16.31 18.34
N ALA A 91 13.04 16.95 19.42
CA ALA A 91 13.52 16.26 20.62
C ALA A 91 12.51 15.20 21.08
N ASN A 92 12.99 14.14 21.71
CA ASN A 92 12.25 12.94 22.13
C ASN A 92 11.73 12.05 20.99
N THR A 93 11.99 12.37 19.72
CA THR A 93 11.67 11.44 18.63
C THR A 93 12.49 10.15 18.76
N LYS A 94 11.81 9.02 18.56
CA LYS A 94 12.43 7.69 18.62
C LYS A 94 13.45 7.50 17.50
N VAL A 95 14.61 6.99 17.85
CA VAL A 95 15.66 6.59 16.92
C VAL A 95 15.81 5.07 16.98
N THR A 96 15.58 4.40 15.89
CA THR A 96 15.76 2.94 15.77
C THR A 96 17.14 2.65 15.18
N ILE A 97 17.92 1.83 15.87
CA ILE A 97 19.30 1.52 15.51
C ILE A 97 19.34 0.22 14.73
N ALA A 98 19.90 0.27 13.53
CA ALA A 98 20.00 -0.88 12.61
C ALA A 98 18.65 -1.61 12.47
N PRO A 99 17.59 -0.94 11.98
CA PRO A 99 16.26 -1.53 11.89
C PRO A 99 16.28 -2.80 11.07
N SER A 100 15.65 -3.87 11.59
CA SER A 100 15.51 -5.16 10.89
C SER A 100 14.68 -4.98 9.61
N PHE A 101 13.66 -4.15 9.69
CA PHE A 101 12.78 -3.77 8.57
C PHE A 101 12.64 -2.25 8.54
N PRO A 102 13.43 -1.56 7.71
CA PRO A 102 13.26 -0.11 7.51
C PRO A 102 11.84 0.24 7.04
N ARG A 103 11.25 1.31 7.59
CA ARG A 103 9.90 1.76 7.23
C ARG A 103 9.73 1.96 5.72
N LEU A 104 10.77 2.47 5.04
CA LEU A 104 10.76 2.59 3.58
C LEU A 104 10.53 1.24 2.89
N THR A 105 11.19 0.18 3.35
CA THR A 105 11.03 -1.17 2.79
C THR A 105 9.63 -1.73 3.05
N VAL A 106 9.10 -1.48 4.26
CA VAL A 106 7.73 -1.87 4.62
C VAL A 106 6.72 -1.12 3.75
N LYS A 107 6.88 0.19 3.56
CA LYS A 107 6.04 1.00 2.67
C LYS A 107 6.01 0.48 1.24
N ARG A 108 7.16 0.11 0.70
CA ARG A 108 7.25 -0.51 -0.64
C ARG A 108 6.51 -1.84 -0.69
N ALA A 109 6.72 -2.73 0.29
CA ALA A 109 6.05 -4.02 0.35
C ALA A 109 4.52 -3.90 0.46
N ILE A 110 4.01 -2.89 1.19
CA ILE A 110 2.59 -2.56 1.28
C ILE A 110 2.06 -2.16 -0.11
N ASN A 111 2.71 -1.23 -0.78
CA ASN A 111 2.29 -0.75 -2.10
C ASN A 111 2.36 -1.85 -3.17
N ASP A 112 3.44 -2.66 -3.17
CA ASP A 112 3.57 -3.82 -4.05
C ASP A 112 2.45 -4.85 -3.80
N THR A 113 1.98 -4.94 -2.57
CA THR A 113 0.85 -5.82 -2.22
C THR A 113 -0.47 -5.23 -2.72
N ILE A 114 -0.71 -3.93 -2.53
CA ILE A 114 -1.89 -3.23 -3.05
C ILE A 114 -1.99 -3.41 -4.58
N ASP A 115 -0.88 -3.31 -5.27
CA ASP A 115 -0.84 -3.54 -6.72
C ASP A 115 -1.12 -5.00 -7.10
N ALA A 116 -0.61 -5.95 -6.32
CA ALA A 116 -0.70 -7.37 -6.61
C ALA A 116 -2.07 -8.00 -6.29
N VAL A 117 -2.88 -7.41 -5.42
CA VAL A 117 -4.22 -7.96 -5.08
C VAL A 117 -5.24 -7.77 -6.19
N PHE A 118 -5.01 -6.83 -7.10
CA PHE A 118 -5.86 -6.68 -8.29
C PHE A 118 -5.63 -7.88 -9.25
N PRO A 119 -6.69 -8.43 -9.91
CA PRO A 119 -8.10 -8.03 -9.92
C PRO A 119 -8.98 -8.68 -8.85
N LYS A 120 -8.42 -9.44 -7.90
CA LYS A 120 -9.21 -10.13 -6.86
C LYS A 120 -9.88 -9.13 -5.91
N LEU A 121 -9.12 -8.13 -5.45
CA LEU A 121 -9.63 -6.96 -4.74
C LEU A 121 -9.59 -5.75 -5.66
N PHE A 122 -10.63 -4.95 -5.61
CA PHE A 122 -10.81 -3.80 -6.48
C PHE A 122 -11.53 -2.67 -5.75
N GLY A 123 -11.25 -1.44 -6.16
CA GLY A 123 -12.05 -0.29 -5.79
C GLY A 123 -13.25 -0.13 -6.73
N VAL A 124 -14.31 0.49 -6.24
CA VAL A 124 -15.48 0.85 -7.06
C VAL A 124 -15.47 2.35 -7.28
N GLY A 125 -15.53 2.74 -8.56
CA GLY A 125 -15.68 4.12 -8.98
C GLY A 125 -17.05 4.39 -9.58
N THR A 126 -17.44 5.66 -9.57
CA THR A 126 -18.65 6.14 -10.25
C THR A 126 -18.27 7.28 -11.19
N TYR A 127 -18.89 7.31 -12.34
CA TYR A 127 -18.73 8.39 -13.31
C TYR A 127 -20.09 8.77 -13.89
N THR A 128 -20.35 10.05 -14.12
CA THR A 128 -21.61 10.53 -14.65
C THR A 128 -21.41 11.33 -15.91
N PHE A 129 -22.34 11.18 -16.87
CA PHE A 129 -22.40 12.02 -18.06
C PHE A 129 -23.88 12.28 -18.44
N THR A 130 -24.10 13.27 -19.29
CA THR A 130 -25.44 13.60 -19.79
C THR A 130 -25.63 13.04 -21.20
N LEU A 131 -26.76 12.33 -21.43
CA LEU A 131 -27.12 11.80 -22.74
C LEU A 131 -27.41 12.90 -23.74
N GLN A 132 -26.86 12.78 -24.94
CA GLN A 132 -27.06 13.67 -26.07
C GLN A 132 -27.81 12.94 -27.19
N ALA A 133 -28.69 13.63 -27.91
CA ALA A 133 -29.55 13.03 -28.95
C ALA A 133 -28.76 12.36 -30.12
N THR A 134 -27.59 12.89 -30.42
CA THR A 134 -26.77 12.48 -31.59
C THR A 134 -25.58 11.61 -31.22
N LYS A 135 -25.39 11.27 -29.94
CA LYS A 135 -24.19 10.57 -29.44
C LYS A 135 -24.59 9.30 -28.71
N THR A 136 -24.04 8.17 -29.15
CA THR A 136 -24.26 6.87 -28.52
C THR A 136 -23.09 6.44 -27.61
N ALA A 137 -21.86 6.87 -27.92
CA ALA A 137 -20.68 6.50 -27.17
C ALA A 137 -20.13 7.70 -26.37
N TYR A 138 -19.80 7.46 -25.11
CA TYR A 138 -19.35 8.47 -24.14
C TYR A 138 -18.01 8.07 -23.56
N GLN A 139 -17.09 9.02 -23.47
CA GLN A 139 -15.82 8.83 -22.82
C GLN A 139 -16.03 8.58 -21.33
N VAL A 140 -15.30 7.61 -20.79
CA VAL A 140 -15.22 7.33 -19.36
C VAL A 140 -13.77 7.48 -18.88
N PRO A 141 -13.52 7.58 -17.56
CA PRO A 141 -12.16 7.72 -17.02
C PRO A 141 -11.21 6.60 -17.48
N ALA A 142 -9.90 6.91 -17.51
CA ALA A 142 -8.87 5.95 -17.94
C ALA A 142 -8.68 4.80 -16.93
N ASP A 143 -9.07 4.99 -15.66
CA ASP A 143 -8.99 3.99 -14.59
C ASP A 143 -10.12 2.95 -14.62
N VAL A 144 -11.07 3.08 -15.54
CA VAL A 144 -12.15 2.10 -15.74
C VAL A 144 -11.56 0.80 -16.28
N GLN A 145 -11.60 -0.26 -15.48
CA GLN A 145 -11.17 -1.60 -15.90
C GLN A 145 -12.34 -2.43 -16.42
N THR A 146 -13.43 -2.42 -15.71
CA THR A 146 -14.65 -3.15 -16.08
C THR A 146 -15.85 -2.38 -15.57
N VAL A 147 -16.87 -2.21 -16.43
CA VAL A 147 -18.13 -1.60 -16.01
C VAL A 147 -19.01 -2.66 -15.35
N LEU A 148 -19.49 -2.37 -14.14
CA LEU A 148 -20.36 -3.26 -13.36
C LEU A 148 -21.81 -3.11 -13.80
N TYR A 149 -22.31 -1.88 -13.81
CA TYR A 149 -23.64 -1.55 -14.28
C TYR A 149 -23.75 -0.07 -14.64
N VAL A 150 -24.75 0.24 -15.43
CA VAL A 150 -25.07 1.59 -15.88
C VAL A 150 -26.50 1.89 -15.48
N SER A 151 -26.74 3.07 -14.95
CA SER A 151 -28.08 3.55 -14.57
C SER A 151 -28.31 4.96 -15.11
N TRP A 152 -29.55 5.36 -15.24
CA TRP A 152 -29.93 6.71 -15.66
C TRP A 152 -30.97 7.30 -14.71
N SER A 153 -30.92 8.61 -14.52
CA SER A 153 -31.82 9.33 -13.59
C SER A 153 -33.16 9.62 -14.24
N VAL A 154 -34.25 9.28 -13.56
CA VAL A 154 -35.59 9.69 -13.91
C VAL A 154 -35.84 11.09 -13.31
N THR A 155 -36.43 11.99 -14.09
CA THR A 155 -36.81 13.30 -13.58
C THR A 155 -38.11 13.17 -12.79
N GLY A 156 -38.06 13.49 -11.51
CA GLY A 156 -39.22 13.46 -10.61
C GLY A 156 -38.78 13.70 -9.19
N PRO A 157 -39.69 13.90 -8.28
CA PRO A 157 -39.38 14.20 -6.85
C PRO A 157 -38.64 13.04 -6.14
N SER A 158 -38.65 11.84 -6.70
CA SER A 158 -38.04 10.66 -6.09
C SER A 158 -36.57 10.41 -6.44
N ASN A 159 -35.94 11.19 -7.34
CA ASN A 159 -34.56 10.96 -7.79
C ASN A 159 -34.24 9.48 -8.10
N GLU A 160 -35.16 8.79 -8.77
CA GLU A 160 -35.04 7.38 -9.03
C GLU A 160 -34.02 7.09 -10.14
N TRP A 161 -33.22 6.04 -9.93
CA TRP A 161 -32.24 5.56 -10.90
C TRP A 161 -32.71 4.24 -11.49
N LEU A 162 -32.90 4.21 -12.81
CA LEU A 162 -33.29 3.00 -13.54
C LEU A 162 -32.07 2.38 -14.24
N PRO A 163 -31.98 1.04 -14.29
CA PRO A 163 -30.88 0.37 -14.99
C PRO A 163 -30.99 0.58 -16.49
N VAL A 164 -29.85 0.84 -17.13
CA VAL A 164 -29.69 0.76 -18.58
C VAL A 164 -29.58 -0.72 -18.96
N LYS A 165 -30.43 -1.19 -19.86
CA LYS A 165 -30.49 -2.61 -20.24
C LYS A 165 -29.50 -2.97 -21.31
N SER A 166 -29.23 -2.07 -22.25
CA SER A 166 -28.34 -2.30 -23.38
C SER A 166 -27.22 -1.26 -23.42
N TRP A 167 -26.03 -1.71 -23.07
CA TRP A 167 -24.82 -0.89 -23.10
C TRP A 167 -23.61 -1.77 -23.43
N ARG A 168 -22.52 -1.14 -23.88
CA ARG A 168 -21.25 -1.82 -24.15
C ARG A 168 -20.11 -0.96 -23.64
N HIS A 169 -19.17 -1.58 -22.93
CA HIS A 169 -17.89 -0.99 -22.59
C HIS A 169 -16.84 -1.36 -23.65
N ASP A 170 -16.12 -0.37 -24.14
CA ASP A 170 -14.98 -0.54 -25.05
C ASP A 170 -13.71 -0.03 -24.37
N PRO A 171 -12.85 -0.93 -23.84
CA PRO A 171 -11.60 -0.56 -23.18
C PRO A 171 -10.48 -0.21 -24.16
N LEU A 172 -10.69 -0.38 -25.46
CA LEU A 172 -9.73 -0.07 -26.54
C LEU A 172 -10.32 0.96 -27.51
N ALA A 173 -11.10 1.90 -26.99
CA ALA A 173 -11.72 2.94 -27.80
C ALA A 173 -10.66 3.82 -28.48
N ASN A 174 -10.98 4.27 -29.69
CA ASN A 174 -10.08 5.14 -30.48
C ASN A 174 -9.70 6.42 -29.70
N THR A 175 -8.43 6.59 -29.41
CA THR A 175 -7.91 7.72 -28.63
C THR A 175 -8.05 9.08 -29.33
N THR A 176 -8.26 9.11 -30.65
CA THR A 176 -8.58 10.35 -31.38
C THR A 176 -9.96 10.90 -31.00
N SER A 177 -10.92 10.00 -30.72
CA SER A 177 -12.28 10.36 -30.32
C SER A 177 -12.50 10.34 -28.81
N PHE A 178 -11.75 9.49 -28.09
CA PHE A 178 -11.84 9.27 -26.66
C PHE A 178 -10.44 9.30 -26.03
N THR A 179 -10.01 10.46 -25.56
CA THR A 179 -8.64 10.71 -25.08
C THR A 179 -8.19 9.77 -23.96
N THR A 180 -9.13 9.19 -23.20
CA THR A 180 -8.85 8.20 -22.14
C THR A 180 -8.63 6.78 -22.66
N GLY A 181 -8.92 6.52 -23.95
CA GLY A 181 -8.91 5.17 -24.52
C GLY A 181 -10.06 4.27 -24.05
N ASN A 182 -11.00 4.79 -23.25
CA ASN A 182 -12.14 4.06 -22.72
C ASN A 182 -13.46 4.74 -23.11
N SER A 183 -14.45 3.96 -23.54
CA SER A 183 -15.79 4.48 -23.81
C SER A 183 -16.89 3.53 -23.36
N VAL A 184 -18.06 4.09 -23.09
CA VAL A 184 -19.31 3.34 -22.84
C VAL A 184 -20.34 3.79 -23.87
N SER A 185 -20.87 2.84 -24.60
CA SER A 185 -21.98 3.06 -25.55
C SER A 185 -23.30 2.66 -24.90
N VAL A 186 -24.29 3.52 -25.03
CA VAL A 186 -25.66 3.31 -24.52
C VAL A 186 -26.59 3.16 -25.73
N TYR A 187 -27.34 2.06 -25.78
CA TYR A 187 -28.24 1.72 -26.90
C TYR A 187 -29.73 1.83 -26.54
N ASP A 188 -30.04 1.98 -25.25
CA ASP A 188 -31.42 2.16 -24.80
C ASP A 188 -32.00 3.50 -25.30
N ALA A 189 -33.28 3.49 -25.66
CA ALA A 189 -34.01 4.70 -26.04
C ALA A 189 -34.36 5.54 -24.82
N ILE A 190 -33.36 6.23 -24.31
CA ILE A 190 -33.48 7.13 -23.15
C ILE A 190 -33.58 8.57 -23.66
N THR A 191 -34.47 9.36 -23.07
CA THR A 191 -34.66 10.77 -23.45
C THR A 191 -33.33 11.55 -23.30
N PRO A 192 -32.87 12.29 -24.33
CA PRO A 192 -31.70 13.15 -24.23
C PRO A 192 -31.82 14.15 -23.09
N GLY A 193 -30.67 14.56 -22.52
CA GLY A 193 -30.61 15.45 -21.35
C GLY A 193 -30.67 14.73 -20.00
N ARG A 194 -30.86 13.41 -19.97
CA ARG A 194 -30.80 12.61 -18.75
C ARG A 194 -29.38 12.34 -18.34
N THR A 195 -29.16 12.34 -17.01
CA THR A 195 -27.86 11.95 -16.43
C THR A 195 -27.76 10.43 -16.40
N VAL A 196 -26.66 9.92 -16.89
CA VAL A 196 -26.27 8.50 -16.81
C VAL A 196 -25.15 8.36 -15.83
N GLN A 197 -25.22 7.35 -14.97
CA GLN A 197 -24.18 6.99 -14.00
C GLN A 197 -23.64 5.59 -14.35
N VAL A 198 -22.32 5.53 -14.46
CA VAL A 198 -21.57 4.30 -14.70
C VAL A 198 -20.88 3.91 -13.42
N TYR A 199 -21.09 2.68 -12.95
CA TYR A 199 -20.38 2.07 -11.85
C TYR A 199 -19.35 1.11 -12.41
N TYR A 200 -18.10 1.23 -11.97
CA TYR A 200 -17.00 0.47 -12.56
C TYR A 200 -15.98 0.01 -11.53
N LEU A 201 -15.29 -1.06 -11.89
CA LEU A 201 -14.12 -1.53 -11.17
C LEU A 201 -12.91 -0.69 -11.55
N LYS A 202 -12.12 -0.31 -10.55
CA LYS A 202 -10.81 0.32 -10.74
C LYS A 202 -9.73 -0.41 -9.95
N LYS A 203 -8.50 -0.34 -10.45
CA LYS A 203 -7.34 -0.80 -9.70
C LYS A 203 -7.20 0.04 -8.42
N PRO A 204 -6.92 -0.58 -7.27
CA PRO A 204 -6.63 0.18 -6.05
C PRO A 204 -5.43 1.11 -6.26
N SER A 205 -5.50 2.31 -5.71
CA SER A 205 -4.39 3.25 -5.77
C SER A 205 -3.39 2.96 -4.65
N THR A 206 -2.10 3.18 -4.92
CA THR A 206 -1.04 3.07 -3.91
C THR A 206 -1.06 4.26 -2.96
N LEU A 207 -0.52 4.05 -1.75
CA LEU A 207 -0.38 5.07 -0.72
C LEU A 207 0.93 5.83 -0.89
N SER A 208 0.92 7.15 -0.73
CA SER A 208 2.08 8.01 -0.93
C SER A 208 2.49 8.74 0.34
N ASN A 209 1.51 9.38 1.00
CA ASN A 209 1.76 10.18 2.20
C ASN A 209 1.44 9.39 3.47
N THR A 210 2.14 9.64 4.54
CA THR A 210 1.91 9.00 5.85
C THR A 210 0.50 9.22 6.40
N SER A 211 -0.12 10.34 6.05
CA SER A 211 -1.49 10.70 6.43
C SER A 211 -2.57 10.11 5.52
N ASP A 212 -2.20 9.47 4.41
CA ASP A 212 -3.17 8.85 3.50
C ASP A 212 -4.04 7.84 4.25
N VAL A 213 -5.34 8.00 4.14
CA VAL A 213 -6.31 7.07 4.70
C VAL A 213 -6.49 5.90 3.75
N PHE A 214 -6.25 4.69 4.24
CA PHE A 214 -6.25 3.46 3.45
C PHE A 214 -7.51 3.32 2.58
N GLU A 215 -8.69 3.41 3.20
CA GLU A 215 -9.96 3.22 2.51
C GLU A 215 -10.21 4.28 1.44
N THR A 216 -9.87 5.54 1.75
CA THR A 216 -10.14 6.67 0.86
C THR A 216 -9.24 6.67 -0.37
N VAL A 217 -7.95 6.38 -0.19
CA VAL A 217 -6.97 6.42 -1.28
C VAL A 217 -7.03 5.16 -2.13
N THR A 218 -7.03 3.98 -1.50
CA THR A 218 -7.05 2.71 -2.23
C THR A 218 -8.42 2.39 -2.82
N GLY A 219 -9.49 2.88 -2.21
CA GLY A 219 -10.88 2.52 -2.53
C GLY A 219 -11.27 1.11 -2.07
N LEU A 220 -10.42 0.47 -1.26
CA LEU A 220 -10.70 -0.84 -0.67
C LEU A 220 -11.46 -0.68 0.67
N PRO A 221 -12.34 -1.61 1.03
CA PRO A 221 -12.94 -1.64 2.35
C PRO A 221 -11.89 -1.79 3.48
N SER A 222 -12.20 -1.28 4.67
CA SER A 222 -11.32 -1.41 5.84
C SER A 222 -11.00 -2.85 6.22
N SER A 223 -11.88 -3.80 5.92
CA SER A 223 -11.66 -5.24 6.15
C SER A 223 -10.51 -5.82 5.32
N CYS A 224 -10.16 -5.18 4.19
CA CYS A 224 -9.02 -5.58 3.36
C CYS A 224 -7.66 -5.21 3.96
N LYS A 225 -7.60 -4.43 5.05
CA LYS A 225 -6.36 -4.03 5.72
C LYS A 225 -5.48 -5.23 6.06
N ASP A 226 -6.09 -6.28 6.63
CA ASP A 226 -5.36 -7.49 7.05
C ASP A 226 -4.73 -8.21 5.85
N VAL A 227 -5.40 -8.22 4.71
CA VAL A 227 -4.86 -8.80 3.48
C VAL A 227 -3.57 -8.08 3.09
N ILE A 228 -3.58 -6.75 3.09
CA ILE A 228 -2.41 -5.95 2.71
C ILE A 228 -1.28 -6.14 3.72
N MET A 229 -1.59 -6.16 5.01
CA MET A 229 -0.62 -6.38 6.08
C MET A 229 0.07 -7.75 5.96
N TYR A 230 -0.69 -8.85 5.81
CA TYR A 230 -0.10 -10.19 5.63
C TYR A 230 0.65 -10.31 4.32
N GLY A 231 0.15 -9.67 3.25
CA GLY A 231 0.82 -9.63 1.96
C GLY A 231 2.17 -8.91 2.01
N ALA A 232 2.28 -7.81 2.73
CA ALA A 232 3.55 -7.13 2.97
C ALA A 232 4.47 -7.96 3.88
N ALA A 233 3.92 -8.53 4.95
CA ALA A 233 4.67 -9.32 5.92
C ALA A 233 5.32 -10.56 5.29
N TYR A 234 4.63 -11.34 4.43
CA TYR A 234 5.24 -12.50 3.81
C TYR A 234 6.39 -12.13 2.85
N ARG A 235 6.27 -10.99 2.15
CA ARG A 235 7.32 -10.48 1.26
C ARG A 235 8.57 -10.13 2.06
N LEU A 236 8.40 -9.45 3.20
CA LEU A 236 9.49 -9.05 4.08
C LEU A 236 10.09 -10.22 4.84
N ALA A 237 9.29 -11.19 5.27
CA ALA A 237 9.77 -12.38 5.96
C ALA A 237 10.72 -13.22 5.11
N SER A 238 10.61 -13.16 3.77
CA SER A 238 11.54 -13.86 2.88
C SER A 238 12.98 -13.33 2.96
N PHE A 239 13.18 -12.09 3.45
CA PHE A 239 14.51 -11.48 3.63
C PHE A 239 15.17 -11.83 4.97
N ILE A 240 14.48 -12.51 5.89
CA ILE A 240 15.05 -12.85 7.20
C ILE A 240 16.17 -13.89 7.08
N ASP A 241 16.05 -14.87 6.18
CA ASP A 241 17.01 -15.97 6.02
C ASP A 241 18.35 -15.59 5.36
N PRO A 242 18.46 -14.66 4.37
CA PRO A 242 19.72 -14.35 3.74
C PRO A 242 20.82 -13.90 4.71
N GLY A 243 20.45 -13.18 5.78
CA GLY A 243 21.40 -12.77 6.81
C GLY A 243 22.01 -13.94 7.60
N ARG A 244 21.41 -15.12 7.55
CA ARG A 244 21.87 -16.33 8.22
C ARG A 244 22.75 -17.23 7.32
N LEU A 245 22.65 -17.04 6.01
CA LEU A 245 23.48 -17.77 5.04
C LEU A 245 24.96 -17.32 5.04
N THR A 246 25.27 -16.20 5.71
CA THR A 246 26.63 -15.67 5.83
C THR A 246 27.45 -16.31 6.95
N TYR A 247 26.83 -17.11 7.84
CA TYR A 247 27.57 -17.85 8.86
C TYR A 247 28.13 -19.12 8.25
N THR A 248 29.43 -19.35 8.48
CA THR A 248 30.06 -20.64 8.12
C THR A 248 29.42 -21.76 8.96
N SER A 249 29.38 -22.99 8.39
CA SER A 249 28.76 -24.14 9.06
C SER A 249 29.30 -24.41 10.47
N ALA A 250 30.53 -24.02 10.76
CA ALA A 250 31.19 -24.17 12.06
C ALA A 250 30.67 -23.15 13.10
N GLU A 251 30.30 -21.94 12.68
CA GLU A 251 29.70 -20.92 13.55
C GLU A 251 28.23 -21.17 13.79
N ALA A 252 27.52 -21.73 12.82
CA ALA A 252 26.11 -22.10 12.95
C ALA A 252 25.91 -23.21 13.98
N ASP A 253 26.85 -24.12 14.13
CA ASP A 253 26.79 -25.25 15.06
C ASP A 253 27.05 -24.83 16.52
N GLN A 254 27.79 -23.73 16.71
CA GLN A 254 28.14 -23.22 18.05
C GLN A 254 27.16 -22.18 18.59
N THR A 255 26.39 -21.52 17.74
CA THR A 255 25.72 -20.28 18.15
C THR A 255 24.25 -20.47 18.52
N ASP A 256 23.53 -21.44 18.01
CA ASP A 256 22.13 -21.61 18.43
C ASP A 256 21.46 -22.93 18.00
N THR A 257 21.32 -23.86 18.93
CA THR A 257 20.47 -25.06 18.79
C THR A 257 18.96 -24.73 18.74
N LYS A 258 18.56 -23.45 18.87
CA LYS A 258 17.17 -23.01 18.91
C LYS A 258 16.61 -22.51 17.59
N ILE A 259 17.46 -22.23 16.58
CA ILE A 259 17.01 -21.70 15.30
C ILE A 259 17.19 -22.79 14.25
N GLN A 260 16.10 -23.41 13.84
CA GLN A 260 16.11 -24.34 12.74
C GLN A 260 16.43 -23.63 11.43
N TYR A 261 17.32 -24.24 10.64
CA TYR A 261 17.59 -23.83 9.26
C TYR A 261 16.27 -23.76 8.47
N GLY A 262 16.02 -22.62 7.79
CA GLY A 262 14.78 -22.43 7.01
C GLY A 262 13.58 -21.90 7.80
N SER A 263 13.76 -21.44 9.04
CA SER A 263 12.66 -20.89 9.84
C SER A 263 12.01 -19.67 9.20
N GLY A 264 12.76 -18.81 8.50
CA GLY A 264 12.22 -17.67 7.76
C GLY A 264 11.39 -18.12 6.56
N ALA A 265 11.83 -19.16 5.83
CA ALA A 265 11.06 -19.73 4.74
C ALA A 265 9.74 -20.36 5.22
N SER A 266 9.73 -21.01 6.39
CA SER A 266 8.51 -21.56 7.00
C SER A 266 7.56 -20.44 7.44
N THR A 267 8.08 -19.38 8.05
CA THR A 267 7.32 -18.18 8.42
C THR A 267 6.72 -17.49 7.20
N ALA A 268 7.51 -17.32 6.13
CA ALA A 268 7.02 -16.73 4.89
C ALA A 268 5.89 -17.57 4.26
N ARG A 269 6.01 -18.91 4.27
CA ARG A 269 4.93 -19.81 3.80
C ARG A 269 3.67 -19.71 4.63
N PHE A 270 3.80 -19.63 5.95
CA PHE A 270 2.67 -19.47 6.85
C PHE A 270 1.96 -18.12 6.59
N LEU A 271 2.69 -17.02 6.51
CA LEU A 271 2.14 -15.71 6.20
C LEU A 271 1.50 -15.67 4.81
N LEU A 272 2.08 -16.35 3.81
CA LEU A 272 1.50 -16.48 2.49
C LEU A 272 0.18 -17.27 2.51
N ALA A 273 0.08 -18.30 3.34
CA ALA A 273 -1.16 -19.06 3.51
C ALA A 273 -2.26 -18.17 4.12
N LEU A 274 -1.95 -17.41 5.17
CA LEU A 274 -2.87 -16.43 5.76
C LEU A 274 -3.29 -15.36 4.76
N PHE A 275 -2.34 -14.81 4.01
CA PHE A 275 -2.62 -13.85 2.94
C PHE A 275 -3.62 -14.41 1.92
N ASN A 276 -3.37 -15.63 1.42
CA ASN A 276 -4.24 -16.25 0.42
C ASN A 276 -5.64 -16.55 0.97
N GLN A 277 -5.73 -17.01 2.22
CA GLN A 277 -7.01 -17.25 2.87
C GLN A 277 -7.80 -15.95 2.99
N ARG A 278 -7.22 -14.90 3.58
CA ARG A 278 -7.88 -13.61 3.75
C ARG A 278 -8.23 -12.96 2.41
N LEU A 279 -7.34 -13.07 1.42
CA LEU A 279 -7.59 -12.57 0.08
C LEU A 279 -8.83 -13.23 -0.55
N THR A 280 -8.99 -14.54 -0.37
CA THR A 280 -10.16 -15.27 -0.88
C THR A 280 -11.44 -14.81 -0.16
N GLU A 281 -11.43 -14.77 1.17
CA GLU A 281 -12.58 -14.33 1.97
C GLU A 281 -13.04 -12.91 1.59
N GLU A 282 -12.12 -11.94 1.48
CA GLU A 282 -12.47 -10.56 1.14
C GLU A 282 -12.88 -10.41 -0.35
N SER A 283 -12.29 -11.21 -1.25
CA SER A 283 -12.70 -11.19 -2.66
C SER A 283 -14.12 -11.74 -2.87
N GLU A 284 -14.53 -12.74 -2.09
CA GLU A 284 -15.90 -13.26 -2.11
C GLU A 284 -16.89 -12.22 -1.60
N LYS A 285 -16.59 -11.56 -0.46
CA LYS A 285 -17.43 -10.47 0.07
C LYS A 285 -17.61 -9.34 -0.93
N LEU A 286 -16.53 -8.91 -1.62
CA LEU A 286 -16.63 -7.86 -2.64
C LEU A 286 -17.50 -8.29 -3.82
N ARG A 287 -17.39 -9.54 -4.25
CA ARG A 287 -18.21 -10.07 -5.35
C ARG A 287 -19.69 -10.19 -4.99
N ASP A 288 -20.00 -10.52 -3.74
CA ASP A 288 -21.37 -10.56 -3.25
C ASP A 288 -22.02 -9.17 -3.21
N VAL A 289 -21.25 -8.16 -2.78
CA VAL A 289 -21.72 -6.75 -2.75
C VAL A 289 -21.83 -6.16 -4.15
N TYR A 290 -20.89 -6.48 -5.04
CA TYR A 290 -20.81 -5.97 -6.40
C TYR A 290 -20.82 -7.08 -7.44
N PRO A 291 -21.95 -7.79 -7.61
CA PRO A 291 -22.02 -8.86 -8.59
C PRO A 291 -21.89 -8.29 -10.01
N SER A 292 -21.02 -8.89 -10.81
CA SER A 292 -20.92 -8.58 -12.23
C SER A 292 -22.20 -9.03 -12.94
N LYS A 293 -22.96 -8.09 -13.51
CA LYS A 293 -24.13 -8.41 -14.35
C LYS A 293 -23.65 -8.71 -15.76
N ILE A 294 -23.82 -9.96 -16.19
CA ILE A 294 -23.57 -10.34 -17.59
C ILE A 294 -24.78 -9.90 -18.40
N HIS A 295 -24.58 -8.91 -19.28
CA HIS A 295 -25.59 -8.51 -20.25
C HIS A 295 -25.40 -9.32 -21.51
N TYR A 296 -26.42 -10.17 -21.83
CA TYR A 296 -26.45 -10.84 -23.11
C TYR A 296 -27.08 -9.89 -24.15
N THR A 297 -26.25 -9.34 -25.02
CA THR A 297 -26.77 -8.74 -26.27
C THR A 297 -27.16 -9.85 -27.19
N ARG A 298 -28.46 -10.09 -27.39
CA ARG A 298 -28.93 -10.86 -28.55
C ARG A 298 -28.72 -9.97 -29.77
N TYR A 299 -27.88 -10.40 -30.69
CA TYR A 299 -27.80 -9.87 -32.03
C TYR A 299 -29.01 -10.33 -32.84
#